data_6806b2631757c50e2634340d6bd918b9
#
_entry.id   6806b2631757c50e2634340d6bd918b9
#
_cell.length_a   1.000
_cell.length_b   1.000
_cell.length_c   1.000
_cell.angle_alpha   90.00
_cell.angle_beta   90.00
_cell.angle_gamma   90.00
#
_symmetry.space_group_name_H-M   'P 1'
#
loop_
_entity.id
_entity.type
_entity.pdbx_description
1 polymer ?
#
loop_
_entity_poly.entity_id
_entity_poly.type
_entity_poly.pdbx_seq_one_letter_code
_entity_poly.pdbx_strand_id
1 'polypeptide(L)'
;MEQENKQIFDFDLKMIADFFRELDRQGPGGVEQTLRALEFVPDRPGMRIADIGCGTGGQTVTIARNRDCTITAVDLLPELLEEFRARIKKAGLENRVTAIQGSMDALPFSPGEFDVIWAEGSIYNIGFERGLREWRQYLKPGGIIAVTECSWLSGARLASKFISDYFPDIDSPSGKVRILEEAGYAPLAHFALPEHCWTENYFAHASARIPGFLKQYGHSEKALLLAEMQKNEIAHYEKYKA
;
A
#
# COMPACT_ATOMS: atom_id res chain seq x y z
N MET A 1 -12.29 1.83 22.54
CA MET A 1 -11.33 0.71 22.37
C MET A 1 -11.42 0.32 20.91
N GLU A 2 -10.39 0.67 20.21
CA GLU A 2 -10.25 0.67 18.76
C GLU A 2 -10.26 -0.77 18.24
N GLN A 3 -11.09 -1.01 17.25
CA GLN A 3 -10.97 -2.21 16.42
C GLN A 3 -9.78 -1.98 15.48
N GLU A 4 -8.57 -2.17 15.99
CA GLU A 4 -7.43 -2.43 15.13
C GLU A 4 -7.76 -3.62 14.25
N ASN A 5 -7.29 -3.56 13.02
CA ASN A 5 -7.46 -4.66 12.06
C ASN A 5 -6.70 -5.89 12.62
N LYS A 6 -7.36 -6.64 13.51
CA LYS A 6 -6.80 -7.72 14.33
C LYS A 6 -6.09 -8.80 13.53
N GLN A 7 -6.36 -8.89 12.22
CA GLN A 7 -5.98 -10.03 11.41
C GLN A 7 -4.49 -10.06 11.01
N ILE A 8 -3.84 -8.90 10.80
CA ILE A 8 -2.40 -8.89 10.52
C ILE A 8 -1.61 -9.20 11.79
N PHE A 9 -2.06 -8.72 12.95
CA PHE A 9 -1.39 -8.92 14.24
C PHE A 9 -1.62 -10.31 14.86
N ASP A 10 -2.60 -11.08 14.38
CA ASP A 10 -2.79 -12.48 14.81
C ASP A 10 -1.76 -13.44 14.16
N PHE A 11 -1.07 -12.98 13.10
CA PHE A 11 0.06 -13.71 12.50
C PHE A 11 1.39 -13.27 13.10
N ASP A 12 2.36 -14.18 13.01
CA ASP A 12 3.75 -13.82 13.19
C ASP A 12 4.17 -12.85 12.07
N LEU A 13 4.44 -11.59 12.43
CA LEU A 13 4.81 -10.53 11.48
C LEU A 13 6.02 -10.93 10.64
N LYS A 14 6.96 -11.69 11.22
CA LYS A 14 8.08 -12.25 10.48
C LYS A 14 7.63 -13.21 9.38
N MET A 15 6.64 -14.04 9.66
CA MET A 15 6.09 -14.97 8.66
C MET A 15 5.44 -14.23 7.51
N ILE A 16 4.70 -13.15 7.80
CA ILE A 16 4.12 -12.26 6.77
C ILE A 16 5.23 -11.63 5.95
N ALA A 17 6.23 -11.05 6.60
CA ALA A 17 7.37 -10.44 5.92
C ALA A 17 8.11 -11.45 5.03
N ASP A 18 8.38 -12.65 5.52
CA ASP A 18 9.05 -13.71 4.75
C ASP A 18 8.23 -14.23 3.55
N PHE A 19 6.90 -14.12 3.60
CA PHE A 19 6.05 -14.40 2.44
C PHE A 19 6.21 -13.32 1.37
N PHE A 20 6.13 -12.05 1.77
CA PHE A 20 6.04 -10.93 0.86
C PHE A 20 7.38 -10.35 0.39
N ARG A 21 8.49 -10.55 1.13
CA ARG A 21 9.79 -9.92 0.83
C ARG A 21 10.38 -10.27 -0.55
N GLU A 22 10.02 -11.45 -1.08
CA GLU A 22 10.48 -11.89 -2.40
C GLU A 22 9.63 -11.33 -3.54
N LEU A 23 8.51 -10.67 -3.23
CA LEU A 23 7.64 -10.06 -4.23
C LEU A 23 8.11 -8.63 -4.56
N ASP A 24 7.95 -8.24 -5.80
CA ASP A 24 8.25 -6.86 -6.21
C ASP A 24 7.27 -5.85 -5.60
N ARG A 25 6.04 -6.29 -5.37
CA ARG A 25 4.97 -5.53 -4.71
C ARG A 25 4.20 -6.44 -3.76
N GLN A 26 3.72 -5.87 -2.66
CA GLN A 26 2.95 -6.58 -1.64
C GLN A 26 1.43 -6.40 -1.82
N GLY A 27 1.03 -5.86 -2.96
CA GLY A 27 -0.36 -5.60 -3.33
C GLY A 27 -0.50 -5.23 -4.80
N PRO A 28 -1.74 -5.04 -5.30
CA PRO A 28 -2.00 -4.69 -6.69
C PRO A 28 -1.43 -3.32 -7.05
N GLY A 29 -0.99 -3.18 -8.29
CA GLY A 29 -0.42 -1.95 -8.82
C GLY A 29 0.58 -2.20 -9.94
N GLY A 30 1.31 -1.17 -10.33
CA GLY A 30 2.33 -1.28 -11.38
C GLY A 30 3.05 0.04 -11.62
N VAL A 31 4.17 -0.03 -12.31
CA VAL A 31 4.98 1.15 -12.67
C VAL A 31 4.13 2.19 -13.43
N GLU A 32 3.34 1.73 -14.40
CA GLU A 32 2.49 2.62 -15.21
C GLU A 32 1.45 3.36 -14.36
N GLN A 33 0.85 2.68 -13.38
CA GLN A 33 -0.17 3.27 -12.50
C GLN A 33 0.43 4.26 -11.52
N THR A 34 1.62 3.96 -10.97
CA THR A 34 2.40 4.90 -10.17
C THR A 34 2.75 6.14 -11.01
N LEU A 35 3.22 5.97 -12.24
CA LEU A 35 3.54 7.09 -13.15
C LEU A 35 2.30 7.90 -13.52
N ARG A 36 1.17 7.23 -13.80
CA ARG A 36 -0.10 7.92 -14.07
C ARG A 36 -0.56 8.76 -12.89
N ALA A 37 -0.47 8.23 -11.66
CA ALA A 37 -0.81 9.00 -10.47
C ALA A 37 0.16 10.19 -10.28
N LEU A 38 1.42 10.00 -10.64
CA LEU A 38 2.46 11.04 -10.56
C LEU A 38 2.22 12.21 -11.52
N GLU A 39 1.47 12.01 -12.63
CA GLU A 39 1.09 13.09 -13.55
C GLU A 39 0.24 14.18 -12.89
N PHE A 40 -0.51 13.84 -11.83
CA PHE A 40 -1.31 14.79 -11.06
C PHE A 40 -0.52 15.50 -9.95
N VAL A 41 0.74 15.12 -9.75
CA VAL A 41 1.65 15.79 -8.81
C VAL A 41 2.48 16.82 -9.59
N PRO A 42 2.47 18.10 -9.20
CA PRO A 42 3.30 19.12 -9.84
C PRO A 42 4.77 18.72 -9.86
N ASP A 43 5.43 18.88 -11.00
CA ASP A 43 6.86 18.63 -11.14
C ASP A 43 7.66 19.85 -10.67
N ARG A 44 8.06 19.84 -9.41
CA ARG A 44 8.86 20.91 -8.78
C ARG A 44 10.14 20.30 -8.20
N PRO A 45 11.31 20.89 -8.51
CA PRO A 45 12.57 20.42 -7.94
C PRO A 45 12.58 20.46 -6.41
N GLY A 46 13.21 19.46 -5.82
CA GLY A 46 13.43 19.42 -4.37
C GLY A 46 12.19 19.11 -3.53
N MET A 47 11.13 18.53 -4.12
CA MET A 47 9.96 18.08 -3.36
C MET A 47 10.35 17.05 -2.30
N ARG A 48 9.65 17.09 -1.17
CA ARG A 48 9.73 16.10 -0.11
C ARG A 48 8.50 15.20 -0.14
N ILE A 49 8.69 13.91 -0.28
CA ILE A 49 7.61 12.90 -0.37
C ILE A 49 7.73 11.95 0.81
N ALA A 50 6.60 11.66 1.47
CA ALA A 50 6.49 10.52 2.37
C ALA A 50 5.84 9.35 1.62
N ASP A 51 6.42 8.14 1.66
CA ASP A 51 5.79 6.91 1.17
C ASP A 51 5.46 6.03 2.38
N ILE A 52 4.17 5.90 2.70
CA ILE A 52 3.68 5.26 3.93
C ILE A 52 3.17 3.85 3.61
N GLY A 53 3.79 2.84 4.23
CA GLY A 53 3.60 1.44 3.88
C GLY A 53 4.33 1.10 2.59
N CYS A 54 5.61 1.45 2.53
CA CYS A 54 6.40 1.36 1.31
C CYS A 54 6.74 -0.08 0.88
N GLY A 55 6.62 -1.06 1.78
CA GLY A 55 6.98 -2.44 1.52
C GLY A 55 8.43 -2.58 1.02
N THR A 56 8.62 -3.31 -0.06
CA THR A 56 9.92 -3.45 -0.74
C THR A 56 10.25 -2.30 -1.70
N GLY A 57 9.43 -1.24 -1.74
CA GLY A 57 9.73 0.04 -2.37
C GLY A 57 9.56 0.13 -3.89
N GLY A 58 8.70 -0.71 -4.48
CA GLY A 58 8.46 -0.69 -5.93
C GLY A 58 8.01 0.67 -6.45
N GLN A 59 7.00 1.28 -5.81
CA GLN A 59 6.51 2.63 -6.13
C GLN A 59 7.54 3.71 -5.78
N THR A 60 8.22 3.60 -4.62
CA THR A 60 9.22 4.57 -4.19
C THR A 60 10.35 4.74 -5.22
N VAL A 61 10.89 3.62 -5.70
CA VAL A 61 11.95 3.64 -6.72
C VAL A 61 11.43 4.23 -8.04
N THR A 62 10.19 3.93 -8.41
CA THR A 62 9.55 4.50 -9.61
C THR A 62 9.44 6.02 -9.49
N ILE A 63 8.95 6.53 -8.37
CA ILE A 63 8.83 7.97 -8.12
C ILE A 63 10.20 8.65 -8.15
N ALA A 64 11.17 8.12 -7.40
CA ALA A 64 12.52 8.70 -7.27
C ALA A 64 13.28 8.75 -8.60
N ARG A 65 12.98 7.86 -9.55
CA ARG A 65 13.59 7.89 -10.89
C ARG A 65 12.96 8.91 -11.83
N ASN A 66 11.71 9.31 -11.54
CA ASN A 66 10.91 10.16 -12.44
C ASN A 66 10.65 11.56 -11.88
N ARG A 67 11.15 11.89 -10.68
CA ARG A 67 11.03 13.20 -10.05
C ARG A 67 12.33 13.60 -9.36
N ASP A 68 12.63 14.88 -9.39
CA ASP A 68 13.68 15.49 -8.55
C ASP A 68 13.10 15.73 -7.14
N CYS A 69 13.21 14.71 -6.29
CA CYS A 69 12.63 14.73 -4.95
C CYS A 69 13.48 13.94 -3.95
N THR A 70 13.24 14.19 -2.68
CA THR A 70 13.67 13.31 -1.58
C THR A 70 12.48 12.54 -1.05
N ILE A 71 12.66 11.26 -0.75
CA ILE A 71 11.59 10.40 -0.26
C ILE A 71 11.97 9.82 1.11
N THR A 72 11.10 10.00 2.08
CA THR A 72 11.14 9.28 3.36
C THR A 72 10.08 8.19 3.30
N ALA A 73 10.53 6.94 3.24
CA ALA A 73 9.66 5.78 3.10
C ALA A 73 9.58 5.02 4.43
N VAL A 74 8.37 4.69 4.86
CA VAL A 74 8.09 4.05 6.15
C VAL A 74 7.39 2.72 5.93
N ASP A 75 7.85 1.69 6.63
CA ASP A 75 7.17 0.42 6.75
C ASP A 75 7.34 -0.17 8.15
N LEU A 76 6.39 -0.99 8.57
CA LEU A 76 6.41 -1.64 9.87
C LEU A 76 7.40 -2.81 9.90
N LEU A 77 7.56 -3.53 8.78
CA LEU A 77 8.25 -4.80 8.69
C LEU A 77 9.74 -4.60 8.30
N PRO A 78 10.67 -4.84 9.23
CA PRO A 78 12.10 -4.60 8.98
C PRO A 78 12.66 -5.46 7.85
N GLU A 79 12.12 -6.67 7.64
CA GLU A 79 12.55 -7.59 6.58
C GLU A 79 12.21 -7.02 5.18
N LEU A 80 11.09 -6.34 5.01
CA LEU A 80 10.74 -5.65 3.76
C LEU A 80 11.67 -4.46 3.53
N LEU A 81 11.99 -3.73 4.60
CA LEU A 81 12.93 -2.60 4.53
C LEU A 81 14.36 -3.02 4.22
N GLU A 82 14.79 -4.23 4.59
CA GLU A 82 16.09 -4.79 4.17
C GLU A 82 16.15 -4.94 2.65
N GLU A 83 15.14 -5.57 2.05
CA GLU A 83 15.03 -5.69 0.60
C GLU A 83 14.92 -4.32 -0.08
N PHE A 84 14.15 -3.42 0.51
CA PHE A 84 14.04 -2.06 0.00
C PHE A 84 15.38 -1.31 0.00
N ARG A 85 16.16 -1.38 1.08
CA ARG A 85 17.49 -0.76 1.15
C ARG A 85 18.44 -1.35 0.11
N ALA A 86 18.41 -2.65 -0.11
CA ALA A 86 19.18 -3.30 -1.18
C ALA A 86 18.74 -2.79 -2.57
N ARG A 87 17.45 -2.59 -2.78
CA ARG A 87 16.87 -2.04 -4.02
C ARG A 87 17.24 -0.58 -4.24
N ILE A 88 17.19 0.25 -3.21
CA ILE A 88 17.67 1.65 -3.23
C ILE A 88 19.13 1.71 -3.66
N LYS A 89 19.99 0.89 -3.02
CA LYS A 89 21.42 0.82 -3.33
C LYS A 89 21.68 0.39 -4.78
N LYS A 90 21.01 -0.67 -5.24
CA LYS A 90 21.11 -1.13 -6.62
C LYS A 90 20.68 -0.05 -7.63
N ALA A 91 19.74 0.80 -7.24
CA ALA A 91 19.23 1.90 -8.07
C ALA A 91 20.09 3.18 -7.99
N GLY A 92 21.08 3.28 -7.09
CA GLY A 92 21.88 4.46 -6.86
C GLY A 92 21.10 5.64 -6.27
N LEU A 93 20.13 5.35 -5.41
CA LEU A 93 19.16 6.31 -4.87
C LEU A 93 19.40 6.66 -3.39
N GLU A 94 20.50 6.17 -2.77
CA GLU A 94 20.78 6.32 -1.33
C GLU A 94 20.82 7.78 -0.86
N ASN A 95 21.19 8.70 -1.73
CA ASN A 95 21.26 10.13 -1.41
C ASN A 95 19.88 10.81 -1.43
N ARG A 96 18.84 10.17 -1.95
CA ARG A 96 17.50 10.76 -2.13
C ARG A 96 16.38 9.98 -1.48
N VAL A 97 16.62 8.73 -1.11
CA VAL A 97 15.60 7.85 -0.53
C VAL A 97 16.08 7.31 0.80
N THR A 98 15.31 7.56 1.85
CA THR A 98 15.57 7.06 3.21
C THR A 98 14.45 6.09 3.61
N ALA A 99 14.82 4.87 4.02
CA ALA A 99 13.91 3.85 4.51
C ALA A 99 13.97 3.78 6.04
N ILE A 100 12.86 4.04 6.71
CA ILE A 100 12.73 4.01 8.18
C ILE A 100 11.67 2.99 8.62
N GLN A 101 11.98 2.27 9.70
CA GLN A 101 11.00 1.43 10.34
C GLN A 101 10.07 2.28 11.22
N GLY A 102 8.77 2.10 11.04
CA GLY A 102 7.77 2.83 11.82
C GLY A 102 6.36 2.33 11.56
N SER A 103 5.47 2.61 12.50
CA SER A 103 4.05 2.37 12.32
C SER A 103 3.39 3.57 11.65
N MET A 104 2.44 3.31 10.75
CA MET A 104 1.61 4.34 10.13
C MET A 104 0.65 5.03 11.12
N ASP A 105 0.44 4.41 12.31
CA ASP A 105 -0.32 5.00 13.43
C ASP A 105 0.49 6.04 14.22
N ALA A 106 1.84 5.99 14.13
CA ALA A 106 2.74 6.83 14.91
C ALA A 106 3.94 7.26 14.06
N LEU A 107 3.66 8.02 13.01
CA LEU A 107 4.68 8.47 12.06
C LEU A 107 5.65 9.47 12.73
N PRO A 108 6.97 9.30 12.54
CA PRO A 108 7.99 10.17 13.12
C PRO A 108 8.20 11.44 12.29
N PHE A 109 7.11 12.10 11.90
CA PHE A 109 7.11 13.26 11.01
C PHE A 109 6.75 14.55 11.73
N SER A 110 7.28 15.65 11.24
CA SER A 110 6.92 16.99 11.70
C SER A 110 5.70 17.54 10.92
N PRO A 111 4.85 18.37 11.56
CA PRO A 111 3.77 19.04 10.85
C PRO A 111 4.27 19.85 9.64
N GLY A 112 3.58 19.75 8.52
CA GLY A 112 3.91 20.49 7.29
C GLY A 112 5.24 20.09 6.65
N GLU A 113 5.69 18.86 6.84
CA GLU A 113 7.00 18.41 6.38
C GLU A 113 7.02 18.07 4.89
N PHE A 114 5.95 17.54 4.33
CA PHE A 114 5.93 16.95 2.99
C PHE A 114 5.10 17.74 1.98
N ASP A 115 5.57 17.75 0.75
CA ASP A 115 4.81 18.24 -0.41
C ASP A 115 3.80 17.19 -0.87
N VAL A 116 4.14 15.90 -0.70
CA VAL A 116 3.30 14.76 -1.09
C VAL A 116 3.36 13.66 -0.03
N ILE A 117 2.20 13.09 0.28
CA ILE A 117 2.09 11.81 0.95
C ILE A 117 1.62 10.79 -0.08
N TRP A 118 2.34 9.66 -0.15
CA TRP A 118 2.07 8.54 -1.04
C TRP A 118 1.76 7.28 -0.24
N ALA A 119 0.74 6.50 -0.63
CA ALA A 119 0.42 5.24 0.01
C ALA A 119 -0.30 4.30 -0.97
N GLU A 120 0.45 3.39 -1.61
CA GLU A 120 -0.11 2.39 -2.50
C GLU A 120 -0.37 1.08 -1.75
N GLY A 121 -1.66 0.67 -1.63
CA GLY A 121 -2.05 -0.60 -1.03
C GLY A 121 -1.79 -0.68 0.48
N SER A 122 -1.83 0.41 1.21
CA SER A 122 -1.44 0.43 2.62
C SER A 122 -2.39 1.17 3.56
N ILE A 123 -3.05 2.24 3.13
CA ILE A 123 -3.87 3.10 4.02
C ILE A 123 -5.03 2.35 4.71
N TYR A 124 -5.56 1.31 4.08
CA TYR A 124 -6.65 0.50 4.66
C TYR A 124 -6.27 -0.16 6.00
N ASN A 125 -4.96 -0.37 6.27
CA ASN A 125 -4.50 -0.98 7.53
C ASN A 125 -4.84 -0.16 8.78
N ILE A 126 -4.98 1.17 8.65
CA ILE A 126 -5.44 2.04 9.75
C ILE A 126 -6.84 2.59 9.51
N GLY A 127 -7.46 2.25 8.39
CA GLY A 127 -8.73 2.80 7.94
C GLY A 127 -8.55 4.04 7.07
N PHE A 128 -9.27 4.06 5.95
CA PHE A 128 -9.11 5.09 4.92
C PHE A 128 -9.37 6.51 5.45
N GLU A 129 -10.50 6.73 6.14
CA GLU A 129 -10.84 8.04 6.69
C GLU A 129 -9.84 8.47 7.76
N ARG A 130 -9.45 7.57 8.65
CA ARG A 130 -8.49 7.84 9.72
C ARG A 130 -7.14 8.28 9.13
N GLY A 131 -6.59 7.50 8.17
CA GLY A 131 -5.32 7.84 7.50
C GLY A 131 -5.37 9.22 6.85
N LEU A 132 -6.45 9.53 6.12
CA LEU A 132 -6.61 10.84 5.51
C LEU A 132 -6.59 11.99 6.53
N ARG A 133 -7.31 11.85 7.65
CA ARG A 133 -7.39 12.89 8.70
C ARG A 133 -6.08 13.04 9.46
N GLU A 134 -5.49 11.94 9.91
CA GLU A 134 -4.28 11.96 10.73
C GLU A 134 -3.05 12.38 9.95
N TRP A 135 -2.90 11.92 8.69
CA TRP A 135 -1.70 12.24 7.90
C TRP A 135 -1.74 13.65 7.30
N ARG A 136 -2.91 14.29 7.22
CA ARG A 136 -3.05 15.64 6.68
C ARG A 136 -2.15 16.67 7.38
N GLN A 137 -1.92 16.51 8.67
CA GLN A 137 -1.03 17.41 9.44
C GLN A 137 0.41 17.44 8.93
N TYR A 138 0.89 16.37 8.27
CA TYR A 138 2.25 16.27 7.76
C TYR A 138 2.41 16.91 6.38
N LEU A 139 1.30 17.23 5.71
CA LEU A 139 1.31 17.95 4.43
C LEU A 139 1.52 19.44 4.62
N LYS A 140 2.36 20.01 3.77
CA LYS A 140 2.45 21.47 3.59
C LYS A 140 1.10 22.03 3.11
N PRO A 141 0.82 23.34 3.30
CA PRO A 141 -0.31 23.99 2.65
C PRO A 141 -0.29 23.76 1.13
N GLY A 142 -1.38 23.23 0.58
CA GLY A 142 -1.47 22.84 -0.84
C GLY A 142 -0.72 21.56 -1.20
N GLY A 143 -0.26 20.79 -0.22
CA GLY A 143 0.31 19.46 -0.42
C GLY A 143 -0.71 18.44 -0.91
N ILE A 144 -0.25 17.36 -1.50
CA ILE A 144 -1.04 16.34 -2.19
C ILE A 144 -0.96 15.02 -1.43
N ILE A 145 -2.08 14.29 -1.35
CA ILE A 145 -2.10 12.90 -0.96
C ILE A 145 -2.47 12.03 -2.17
N ALA A 146 -1.69 10.98 -2.42
CA ALA A 146 -1.94 9.97 -3.45
C ALA A 146 -2.06 8.60 -2.79
N VAL A 147 -3.21 7.98 -2.88
CA VAL A 147 -3.52 6.72 -2.21
C VAL A 147 -4.23 5.75 -3.13
N THR A 148 -4.02 4.45 -2.93
CA THR A 148 -4.88 3.42 -3.50
C THR A 148 -5.76 2.81 -2.42
N GLU A 149 -7.01 2.54 -2.77
CA GLU A 149 -8.01 2.00 -1.84
C GLU A 149 -8.97 1.05 -2.55
N CYS A 150 -9.38 -0.01 -1.86
CA CYS A 150 -10.39 -0.93 -2.36
C CYS A 150 -11.75 -0.24 -2.47
N SER A 151 -12.41 -0.43 -3.62
CA SER A 151 -13.72 0.16 -3.88
C SER A 151 -14.60 -0.77 -4.71
N TRP A 152 -15.92 -0.71 -4.48
CA TRP A 152 -16.89 -1.36 -5.35
C TRP A 152 -17.07 -0.58 -6.64
N LEU A 153 -16.64 -1.12 -7.76
CA LEU A 153 -16.81 -0.49 -9.08
C LEU A 153 -18.22 -0.70 -9.65
N SER A 154 -18.94 -1.73 -9.19
CA SER A 154 -20.32 -2.00 -9.56
C SER A 154 -21.27 -1.75 -8.39
N GLY A 155 -22.55 -1.45 -8.66
CA GLY A 155 -23.56 -1.16 -7.62
C GLY A 155 -23.97 -2.34 -6.74
N ALA A 156 -23.46 -3.55 -7.01
CA ALA A 156 -23.71 -4.73 -6.22
C ALA A 156 -22.78 -4.74 -5.00
N ARG A 157 -23.27 -4.25 -3.87
CA ARG A 157 -22.62 -4.45 -2.57
C ARG A 157 -22.78 -5.91 -2.17
N LEU A 158 -21.73 -6.70 -2.33
CA LEU A 158 -21.77 -8.11 -2.00
C LEU A 158 -21.40 -8.28 -0.52
N ALA A 159 -22.34 -8.77 0.26
CA ALA A 159 -22.09 -9.20 1.64
C ALA A 159 -21.26 -10.49 1.63
N SER A 160 -19.94 -10.35 1.53
CA SER A 160 -19.01 -11.45 1.71
C SER A 160 -18.31 -11.26 3.05
N LYS A 161 -18.25 -12.34 3.85
CA LYS A 161 -17.52 -12.31 5.14
C LYS A 161 -16.06 -11.92 4.92
N PHE A 162 -15.42 -12.40 3.85
CA PHE A 162 -14.07 -12.02 3.49
C PHE A 162 -13.93 -10.50 3.32
N ILE A 163 -14.83 -9.87 2.56
CA ILE A 163 -14.78 -8.42 2.33
C ILE A 163 -15.01 -7.65 3.63
N SER A 164 -16.00 -8.05 4.44
CA SER A 164 -16.27 -7.37 5.71
C SER A 164 -15.13 -7.51 6.72
N ASP A 165 -14.43 -8.63 6.67
CA ASP A 165 -13.33 -8.91 7.59
C ASP A 165 -12.03 -8.18 7.18
N TYR A 166 -11.73 -8.12 5.87
CA TYR A 166 -10.46 -7.55 5.37
C TYR A 166 -10.56 -6.10 4.91
N PHE A 167 -11.73 -5.67 4.45
CA PHE A 167 -11.96 -4.32 3.94
C PHE A 167 -13.26 -3.74 4.52
N PRO A 168 -13.32 -3.54 5.86
CA PRO A 168 -14.55 -3.09 6.53
C PRO A 168 -15.05 -1.74 6.01
N ASP A 169 -14.13 -0.89 5.55
CA ASP A 169 -14.42 0.46 5.05
C ASP A 169 -14.66 0.51 3.54
N ILE A 170 -14.79 -0.65 2.86
CA ILE A 170 -15.00 -0.66 1.41
C ILE A 170 -16.29 0.07 1.02
N ASP A 171 -16.20 1.00 0.07
CA ASP A 171 -17.33 1.79 -0.44
C ASP A 171 -17.16 1.99 -1.97
N SER A 172 -18.12 2.66 -2.58
CA SER A 172 -18.02 3.11 -3.97
C SER A 172 -16.92 4.16 -4.15
N PRO A 173 -16.38 4.36 -5.36
CA PRO A 173 -15.45 5.47 -5.64
C PRO A 173 -16.01 6.83 -5.24
N SER A 174 -17.29 7.09 -5.47
CA SER A 174 -17.95 8.34 -5.05
C SER A 174 -18.05 8.48 -3.52
N GLY A 175 -18.23 7.36 -2.80
CA GLY A 175 -18.20 7.35 -1.33
C GLY A 175 -16.79 7.68 -0.81
N LYS A 176 -15.75 7.09 -1.40
CA LYS A 176 -14.36 7.40 -1.04
C LYS A 176 -13.97 8.85 -1.37
N VAL A 177 -14.43 9.40 -2.51
CA VAL A 177 -14.24 10.81 -2.86
C VAL A 177 -14.90 11.72 -1.84
N ARG A 178 -16.13 11.42 -1.40
CA ARG A 178 -16.81 12.20 -0.35
C ARG A 178 -16.03 12.20 0.96
N ILE A 179 -15.47 11.06 1.37
CA ILE A 179 -14.63 10.97 2.58
C ILE A 179 -13.39 11.87 2.44
N LEU A 180 -12.75 11.89 1.26
CA LEU A 180 -11.63 12.81 0.96
C LEU A 180 -12.04 14.29 1.15
N GLU A 181 -13.20 14.69 0.60
CA GLU A 181 -13.71 16.06 0.73
C GLU A 181 -14.03 16.40 2.18
N GLU A 182 -14.68 15.51 2.93
CA GLU A 182 -14.99 15.67 4.35
C GLU A 182 -13.72 15.73 5.23
N ALA A 183 -12.62 15.09 4.80
CA ALA A 183 -11.30 15.22 5.42
C ALA A 183 -10.54 16.49 5.03
N GLY A 184 -11.16 17.36 4.19
CA GLY A 184 -10.63 18.65 3.80
C GLY A 184 -9.66 18.63 2.61
N TYR A 185 -9.73 17.61 1.76
CA TYR A 185 -9.01 17.55 0.49
C TYR A 185 -9.91 17.98 -0.67
N ALA A 186 -9.28 18.50 -1.72
CA ALA A 186 -9.93 18.72 -3.02
C ALA A 186 -9.49 17.57 -3.96
N PRO A 187 -10.40 16.70 -4.41
CA PRO A 187 -10.05 15.61 -5.32
C PRO A 187 -9.50 16.15 -6.64
N LEU A 188 -8.32 15.66 -7.06
CA LEU A 188 -7.70 16.04 -8.32
C LEU A 188 -8.04 15.04 -9.42
N ALA A 189 -7.91 13.74 -9.13
CA ALA A 189 -8.20 12.65 -10.04
C ALA A 189 -8.43 11.35 -9.27
N HIS A 190 -9.12 10.42 -9.92
CA HIS A 190 -9.15 9.01 -9.54
C HIS A 190 -9.26 8.14 -10.78
N PHE A 191 -8.77 6.91 -10.68
CA PHE A 191 -8.89 5.90 -11.72
C PHE A 191 -8.84 4.49 -11.12
N ALA A 192 -9.49 3.54 -11.78
CA ALA A 192 -9.40 2.14 -11.40
C ALA A 192 -8.09 1.53 -11.87
N LEU A 193 -7.50 0.66 -11.03
CA LEU A 193 -6.36 -0.14 -11.46
C LEU A 193 -6.83 -1.17 -12.50
N PRO A 194 -6.11 -1.32 -13.64
CA PRO A 194 -6.38 -2.36 -14.61
C PRO A 194 -6.24 -3.77 -14.00
N GLU A 195 -6.90 -4.73 -14.62
CA GLU A 195 -6.93 -6.13 -14.18
C GLU A 195 -5.51 -6.72 -14.01
N HIS A 196 -4.59 -6.43 -14.93
CA HIS A 196 -3.22 -6.95 -14.86
C HIS A 196 -2.45 -6.52 -13.59
N CYS A 197 -2.83 -5.41 -12.96
CA CYS A 197 -2.25 -4.99 -11.68
C CYS A 197 -2.52 -5.99 -10.55
N TRP A 198 -3.67 -6.66 -10.61
CA TRP A 198 -4.08 -7.71 -9.69
C TRP A 198 -3.53 -9.06 -10.12
N THR A 199 -3.81 -9.46 -11.35
CA THR A 199 -3.56 -10.82 -11.85
C THR A 199 -2.08 -11.10 -12.11
N GLU A 200 -1.43 -10.26 -12.91
CA GLU A 200 -0.05 -10.45 -13.36
C GLU A 200 0.94 -9.90 -12.35
N ASN A 201 0.75 -8.63 -11.91
CA ASN A 201 1.75 -7.94 -11.08
C ASN A 201 1.73 -8.38 -9.61
N TYR A 202 0.64 -8.99 -9.13
CA TYR A 202 0.51 -9.40 -7.73
C TYR A 202 0.16 -10.88 -7.57
N PHE A 203 -1.02 -11.35 -7.98
CA PHE A 203 -1.50 -12.70 -7.70
C PHE A 203 -0.66 -13.80 -8.31
N ALA A 204 -0.12 -13.61 -9.52
CA ALA A 204 0.75 -14.59 -10.15
C ALA A 204 2.02 -14.81 -9.31
N HIS A 205 2.64 -13.74 -8.82
CA HIS A 205 3.83 -13.80 -7.98
C HIS A 205 3.53 -14.38 -6.60
N ALA A 206 2.44 -13.95 -5.95
CA ALA A 206 2.01 -14.48 -4.66
C ALA A 206 1.69 -15.99 -4.75
N SER A 207 1.00 -16.43 -5.80
CA SER A 207 0.70 -17.85 -6.03
C SER A 207 1.98 -18.68 -6.22
N ALA A 208 2.92 -18.17 -7.01
CA ALA A 208 4.20 -18.84 -7.25
C ALA A 208 5.04 -18.98 -5.97
N ARG A 209 4.90 -18.05 -5.02
CA ARG A 209 5.61 -18.08 -3.75
C ARG A 209 5.12 -19.16 -2.77
N ILE A 210 3.82 -19.50 -2.81
CA ILE A 210 3.18 -20.39 -1.83
C ILE A 210 3.94 -21.72 -1.62
N PRO A 211 4.31 -22.49 -2.64
CA PRO A 211 4.99 -23.77 -2.42
C PRO A 211 6.32 -23.64 -1.68
N GLY A 212 7.14 -22.65 -2.06
CA GLY A 212 8.42 -22.36 -1.40
C GLY A 212 8.25 -21.93 0.04
N PHE A 213 7.28 -21.06 0.29
CA PHE A 213 6.93 -20.58 1.62
C PHE A 213 6.45 -21.72 2.54
N LEU A 214 5.54 -22.57 2.07
CA LEU A 214 5.06 -23.72 2.86
C LEU A 214 6.20 -24.67 3.21
N LYS A 215 7.12 -24.93 2.26
CA LYS A 215 8.32 -25.73 2.53
C LYS A 215 9.22 -25.08 3.58
N GLN A 216 9.45 -23.79 3.48
CA GLN A 216 10.27 -22.99 4.43
C GLN A 216 9.75 -23.12 5.86
N TYR A 217 8.42 -23.11 6.05
CA TYR A 217 7.75 -23.16 7.35
C TYR A 217 7.25 -24.57 7.74
N GLY A 218 7.73 -25.64 7.06
CA GLY A 218 7.42 -27.02 7.40
C GLY A 218 5.94 -27.36 7.35
N HIS A 219 5.15 -26.65 6.53
CA HIS A 219 3.69 -26.77 6.44
C HIS A 219 2.99 -26.55 7.79
N SER A 220 3.52 -25.68 8.65
CA SER A 220 2.90 -25.35 9.92
C SER A 220 1.47 -24.78 9.74
N GLU A 221 0.62 -24.94 10.75
CA GLU A 221 -0.79 -24.48 10.72
C GLU A 221 -0.90 -23.00 10.32
N LYS A 222 -0.06 -22.13 10.89
CA LYS A 222 -0.02 -20.71 10.53
C LYS A 222 0.37 -20.46 9.08
N ALA A 223 1.37 -21.22 8.57
CA ALA A 223 1.78 -21.08 7.17
C ALA A 223 0.69 -21.56 6.20
N LEU A 224 0.00 -22.66 6.53
CA LEU A 224 -1.14 -23.13 5.75
C LEU A 224 -2.28 -22.10 5.75
N LEU A 225 -2.58 -21.50 6.90
CA LEU A 225 -3.61 -20.46 7.02
C LEU A 225 -3.26 -19.24 6.16
N LEU A 226 -2.03 -18.72 6.21
CA LEU A 226 -1.60 -17.59 5.38
C LEU A 226 -1.69 -17.91 3.88
N ALA A 227 -1.27 -19.10 3.48
CA ALA A 227 -1.39 -19.57 2.10
C ALA A 227 -2.85 -19.68 1.64
N GLU A 228 -3.75 -20.13 2.53
CA GLU A 228 -5.19 -20.21 2.24
C GLU A 228 -5.83 -18.83 2.15
N MET A 229 -5.46 -17.89 3.03
CA MET A 229 -5.89 -16.51 2.94
C MET A 229 -5.55 -15.90 1.57
N GLN A 230 -4.31 -16.09 1.11
CA GLN A 230 -3.88 -15.60 -0.20
C GLN A 230 -4.68 -16.23 -1.35
N LYS A 231 -4.98 -17.53 -1.28
CA LYS A 231 -5.82 -18.21 -2.28
C LYS A 231 -7.27 -17.69 -2.25
N ASN A 232 -7.78 -17.41 -1.06
CA ASN A 232 -9.13 -16.88 -0.88
C ASN A 232 -9.25 -15.46 -1.45
N GLU A 233 -8.23 -14.61 -1.27
CA GLU A 233 -8.18 -13.29 -1.88
C GLU A 233 -8.29 -13.37 -3.41
N ILE A 234 -7.48 -14.24 -4.03
CA ILE A 234 -7.51 -14.49 -5.47
C ILE A 234 -8.89 -14.98 -5.92
N ALA A 235 -9.45 -15.96 -5.23
CA ALA A 235 -10.76 -16.51 -5.57
C ALA A 235 -11.90 -15.49 -5.44
N HIS A 236 -11.82 -14.58 -4.46
CA HIS A 236 -12.77 -13.48 -4.30
C HIS A 236 -12.63 -12.47 -5.43
N TYR A 237 -11.40 -12.07 -5.76
CA TYR A 237 -11.16 -11.18 -6.88
C TYR A 237 -11.74 -11.75 -8.18
N GLU A 238 -11.39 -13.00 -8.53
CA GLU A 238 -11.90 -13.66 -9.74
C GLU A 238 -13.44 -13.75 -9.80
N LYS A 239 -14.07 -13.91 -8.65
CA LYS A 239 -15.54 -13.99 -8.55
C LYS A 239 -16.23 -12.63 -8.71
N TYR A 240 -15.56 -11.53 -8.30
CA TYR A 240 -16.23 -10.23 -8.14
C TYR A 240 -15.60 -9.09 -8.95
N LYS A 241 -14.60 -9.38 -9.79
CA LYS A 241 -13.91 -8.38 -10.63
C LYS A 241 -14.74 -7.79 -11.77
N ALA A 242 -15.94 -8.32 -12.07
CA ALA A 242 -16.83 -7.90 -13.16
C ALA A 242 -17.81 -6.81 -12.73
#